data_848bbd0f9b30aebd7027dae0c302a902
#
_entry.id   848bbd0f9b30aebd7027dae0c302a902
#
_cell.length_a   1.000
_cell.length_b   1.000
_cell.length_c   1.000
_cell.angle_alpha   90.00
_cell.angle_beta   90.00
_cell.angle_gamma   90.00
#
_symmetry.space_group_name_H-M   'P 1'
#
loop_
_entity.id
_entity.type
_entity.pdbx_description
1 polymer ?
#
loop_
_entity_poly.entity_id
_entity_poly.type
_entity_poly.pdbx_seq_one_letter_code
_entity_poly.pdbx_strand_id
1 'polypeptide(L)'
;MEPDSLRALIEHQTAELRALFPQISDCHSALEQWSEGGERRHSLWLDVRWPQRQALVSGPALPDAQAAVDAAFRLARERIAPLPRIGAACEPR
;
A
#
# COMPACT_ATOMS: atom_id res chain seq x y z
N MET A 1 -4.31 17.64 -7.63
CA MET A 1 -3.49 17.55 -6.41
C MET A 1 -2.04 17.79 -6.75
N GLU A 2 -1.37 18.55 -5.93
CA GLU A 2 0.01 18.90 -6.19
C GLU A 2 0.93 17.77 -5.78
N PRO A 3 2.10 17.65 -6.42
CA PRO A 3 3.04 16.57 -6.09
C PRO A 3 3.44 16.53 -4.62
N ASP A 4 3.60 17.71 -4.01
CA ASP A 4 3.96 17.74 -2.60
C ASP A 4 2.85 17.20 -1.72
N SER A 5 1.60 17.46 -2.08
CA SER A 5 0.47 16.94 -1.33
C SER A 5 0.35 15.43 -1.46
N LEU A 6 0.64 14.89 -2.65
CA LEU A 6 0.64 13.45 -2.84
C LEU A 6 1.75 12.79 -2.03
N ARG A 7 2.94 13.41 -2.03
CA ARG A 7 4.05 12.87 -1.24
C ARG A 7 3.69 12.85 0.23
N ALA A 8 3.11 13.94 0.74
CA ALA A 8 2.73 14.01 2.13
C ALA A 8 1.68 12.96 2.48
N LEU A 9 0.72 12.75 1.57
CA LEU A 9 -0.29 11.73 1.79
C LEU A 9 0.32 10.35 1.85
N ILE A 10 1.24 10.04 0.95
CA ILE A 10 1.90 8.74 0.93
C ILE A 10 2.72 8.55 2.20
N GLU A 11 3.45 9.57 2.62
CA GLU A 11 4.25 9.48 3.83
C GLU A 11 3.39 9.28 5.06
N HIS A 12 2.27 9.99 5.13
CA HIS A 12 1.36 9.86 6.25
C HIS A 12 0.76 8.45 6.31
N GLN A 13 0.32 7.94 5.18
CA GLN A 13 -0.27 6.60 5.13
C GLN A 13 0.77 5.53 5.41
N THR A 14 2.01 5.74 4.97
CA THR A 14 3.09 4.81 5.26
C THR A 14 3.35 4.76 6.77
N ALA A 15 3.38 5.91 7.42
CA ALA A 15 3.59 5.96 8.85
C ALA A 15 2.46 5.25 9.61
N GLU A 16 1.23 5.44 9.15
CA GLU A 16 0.10 4.75 9.78
C GLU A 16 0.19 3.24 9.60
N LEU A 17 0.59 2.80 8.41
CA LEU A 17 0.71 1.37 8.16
C LEU A 17 1.77 0.77 9.07
N ARG A 18 2.92 1.43 9.21
CA ARG A 18 3.99 0.93 10.06
C ARG A 18 3.59 0.95 11.54
N ALA A 19 2.76 1.90 11.94
CA ALA A 19 2.28 1.94 13.32
C ALA A 19 1.34 0.77 13.60
N LEU A 20 0.52 0.40 12.60
CA LEU A 20 -0.38 -0.73 12.78
C LEU A 20 0.34 -2.07 12.76
N PHE A 21 1.45 -2.15 12.06
CA PHE A 21 2.20 -3.40 11.92
C PHE A 21 3.67 -3.15 12.26
N PRO A 22 3.99 -3.11 13.56
CA PRO A 22 5.35 -2.72 13.98
C PRO A 22 6.46 -3.64 13.51
N GLN A 23 6.13 -4.85 13.07
CA GLN A 23 7.15 -5.78 12.59
C GLN A 23 7.70 -5.38 11.22
N ILE A 24 7.04 -4.46 10.52
CA ILE A 24 7.53 -4.02 9.22
C ILE A 24 8.91 -3.39 9.39
N SER A 25 9.90 -3.93 8.70
CA SER A 25 11.24 -3.37 8.76
C SER A 25 11.45 -2.29 7.73
N ASP A 26 10.71 -2.33 6.63
CA ASP A 26 10.88 -1.34 5.58
C ASP A 26 9.62 -1.29 4.71
N CYS A 27 9.36 -0.14 4.12
CA CYS A 27 8.21 0.03 3.26
C CYS A 27 8.55 1.06 2.20
N HIS A 28 8.60 0.64 0.96
CA HIS A 28 8.87 1.52 -0.16
C HIS A 28 7.63 1.67 -1.02
N SER A 29 7.50 2.81 -1.65
CA SER A 29 6.36 3.06 -2.52
C SER A 29 6.82 3.66 -3.83
N ALA A 30 6.04 3.44 -4.88
CA ALA A 30 6.28 4.03 -6.18
C ALA A 30 4.94 4.35 -6.81
N LEU A 31 4.76 5.60 -7.19
CA LEU A 31 3.54 6.03 -7.84
C LEU A 31 3.78 6.07 -9.34
N GLU A 32 3.00 5.31 -10.08
CA GLU A 32 3.09 5.28 -11.54
C GLU A 32 1.95 6.08 -12.13
N GLN A 33 2.25 6.82 -13.17
CA GLN A 33 1.25 7.64 -13.85
C GLN A 33 1.44 7.48 -15.34
N TRP A 34 0.33 7.31 -16.06
CA TRP A 34 0.38 7.19 -17.52
C TRP A 34 -0.95 7.65 -18.10
N SER A 35 -1.00 7.77 -19.42
CA SER A 35 -2.23 8.11 -20.12
C SER A 35 -2.70 6.88 -20.89
N GLU A 36 -3.99 6.63 -20.83
CA GLU A 36 -4.58 5.50 -21.50
C GLU A 36 -5.92 5.96 -22.09
N GLY A 37 -6.02 5.88 -23.40
CA GLY A 37 -7.25 6.30 -24.07
C GLY A 37 -7.59 7.76 -23.82
N GLY A 38 -6.57 8.61 -23.68
CA GLY A 38 -6.79 10.03 -23.42
C GLY A 38 -7.05 10.36 -21.97
N GLU A 39 -7.09 9.37 -21.08
CA GLU A 39 -7.30 9.61 -19.68
C GLU A 39 -6.04 9.31 -18.88
N ARG A 40 -5.83 10.09 -17.83
CA ARG A 40 -4.71 9.88 -16.96
C ARG A 40 -5.03 8.78 -15.96
N ARG A 41 -4.06 7.90 -15.73
CA ARG A 41 -4.20 6.81 -14.77
C ARG A 41 -3.08 6.89 -13.74
N HIS A 42 -3.39 6.46 -12.52
CA HIS A 42 -2.44 6.46 -11.42
C HIS A 42 -2.53 5.14 -10.70
N SER A 43 -1.39 4.60 -10.31
CA SER A 43 -1.35 3.35 -9.55
C SER A 43 -0.21 3.43 -8.57
N LEU A 44 -0.45 3.06 -7.31
CA LEU A 44 0.61 3.07 -6.30
C LEU A 44 1.02 1.64 -6.00
N TRP A 45 2.33 1.42 -6.01
CA TRP A 45 2.92 0.14 -5.64
C TRP A 45 3.55 0.27 -4.28
N LEU A 46 3.43 -0.76 -3.47
CA LEU A 46 4.03 -0.81 -2.16
C LEU A 46 4.87 -2.07 -2.04
N ASP A 47 6.10 -1.90 -1.54
CA ASP A 47 7.00 -3.01 -1.27
C ASP A 47 7.20 -3.02 0.24
N VAL A 48 6.53 -3.93 0.93
CA VAL A 48 6.54 -4.00 2.38
C VAL A 48 7.42 -5.17 2.79
N ARG A 49 8.37 -4.92 3.68
CA ARG A 49 9.34 -5.94 4.07
C ARG A 49 9.35 -6.17 5.57
N TRP A 50 9.48 -7.41 5.92
CA TRP A 50 9.71 -7.87 7.27
C TRP A 50 11.05 -8.59 7.28
N PRO A 51 11.62 -8.91 8.44
CA PRO A 51 12.90 -9.62 8.43
C PRO A 51 12.92 -10.92 7.65
N GLN A 52 11.77 -11.60 7.57
CA GLN A 52 11.73 -12.90 6.92
C GLN A 52 10.76 -12.99 5.77
N ARG A 53 10.21 -11.87 5.33
CA ARG A 53 9.23 -11.94 4.25
C ARG A 53 9.08 -10.58 3.59
N GLN A 54 8.45 -10.60 2.44
CA GLN A 54 8.22 -9.41 1.63
C GLN A 54 6.86 -9.53 0.96
N ALA A 55 6.14 -8.45 0.86
CA ALA A 55 4.88 -8.41 0.15
C ALA A 55 4.89 -7.25 -0.81
N LEU A 56 4.57 -7.54 -2.06
CA LEU A 56 4.41 -6.51 -3.09
C LEU A 56 2.92 -6.28 -3.29
N VAL A 57 2.50 -5.05 -3.15
CA VAL A 57 1.10 -4.68 -3.30
C VAL A 57 0.98 -3.74 -4.47
N SER A 58 0.19 -4.12 -5.46
CA SER A 58 -0.06 -3.29 -6.62
C SER A 58 -1.48 -2.78 -6.53
N GLY A 59 -1.64 -1.48 -6.34
CA GLY A 59 -2.97 -0.90 -6.25
C GLY A 59 -3.62 -0.81 -7.60
N PRO A 60 -4.93 -0.57 -7.64
CA PRO A 60 -5.64 -0.43 -8.91
C PRO A 60 -5.26 0.84 -9.64
N ALA A 61 -5.41 0.82 -10.96
CA ALA A 61 -5.17 2.00 -11.77
C ALA A 61 -6.45 2.85 -11.75
N LEU A 62 -6.33 4.06 -11.26
CA LEU A 62 -7.48 4.95 -11.10
C LEU A 62 -7.20 6.31 -11.70
N PRO A 63 -8.25 7.02 -12.13
CA PRO A 63 -8.05 8.35 -12.73
C PRO A 63 -7.68 9.43 -11.71
N ASP A 64 -7.99 9.22 -10.44
CA ASP A 64 -7.67 10.18 -9.41
C ASP A 64 -6.49 9.68 -8.58
N ALA A 65 -5.44 10.49 -8.50
CA ALA A 65 -4.22 10.08 -7.82
C ALA A 65 -4.45 9.79 -6.34
N GLN A 66 -5.23 10.63 -5.67
CA GLN A 66 -5.49 10.42 -4.25
C GLN A 66 -6.25 9.13 -4.02
N ALA A 67 -7.24 8.84 -4.86
CA ALA A 67 -7.99 7.60 -4.76
C ALA A 67 -7.07 6.39 -4.99
N ALA A 68 -6.11 6.52 -5.92
CA ALA A 68 -5.18 5.43 -6.18
C ALA A 68 -4.30 5.15 -4.96
N VAL A 69 -3.83 6.21 -4.30
CA VAL A 69 -3.02 6.06 -3.09
C VAL A 69 -3.85 5.40 -1.98
N ASP A 70 -5.05 5.91 -1.75
CA ASP A 70 -5.90 5.36 -0.71
C ASP A 70 -6.22 3.89 -0.95
N ALA A 71 -6.49 3.54 -2.21
CA ALA A 71 -6.84 2.16 -2.55
C ALA A 71 -5.66 1.22 -2.33
N ALA A 72 -4.45 1.66 -2.67
CA ALA A 72 -3.27 0.82 -2.49
C ALA A 72 -3.01 0.55 -1.01
N PHE A 73 -3.12 1.56 -0.16
CA PHE A 73 -2.89 1.35 1.26
C PHE A 73 -4.00 0.52 1.91
N ARG A 74 -5.24 0.67 1.44
CA ARG A 74 -6.32 -0.18 1.93
C ARG A 74 -6.05 -1.63 1.58
N LEU A 75 -5.63 -1.87 0.35
CA LEU A 75 -5.31 -3.22 -0.09
C LEU A 75 -4.14 -3.78 0.71
N ALA A 76 -3.14 -2.97 1.00
CA ALA A 76 -2.01 -3.40 1.80
C ALA A 76 -2.45 -3.84 3.18
N ARG A 77 -3.31 -3.04 3.82
CA ARG A 77 -3.80 -3.41 5.15
C ARG A 77 -4.57 -4.71 5.11
N GLU A 78 -5.38 -4.93 4.08
CA GLU A 78 -6.13 -6.16 3.96
C GLU A 78 -5.23 -7.36 3.77
N ARG A 79 -4.16 -7.20 3.01
CA ARG A 79 -3.25 -8.31 2.76
C ARG A 79 -2.35 -8.62 3.92
N ILE A 80 -1.96 -7.60 4.69
CA ILE A 80 -1.06 -7.79 5.81
C ILE A 80 -1.79 -8.26 7.06
N ALA A 81 -2.95 -7.69 7.31
CA ALA A 81 -3.65 -7.92 8.56
C ALA A 81 -3.89 -9.39 8.91
N PRO A 82 -4.29 -10.23 7.97
CA PRO A 82 -4.55 -11.62 8.34
C PRO A 82 -3.30 -12.41 8.65
N LEU A 83 -2.14 -11.97 8.15
CA LEU A 83 -0.95 -12.81 8.26
C LEU A 83 -0.51 -13.05 9.69
N PRO A 84 -0.45 -12.05 10.53
CA PRO A 84 -0.03 -12.31 11.90
C PRO A 84 -0.99 -13.17 12.69
N ARG A 85 -2.22 -13.27 12.23
CA ARG A 85 -3.20 -14.03 12.96
C ARG A 85 -3.44 -15.39 12.42
N ILE A 86 -2.74 -15.75 11.37
CA ILE A 86 -2.94 -17.04 10.78
C ILE A 86 -2.69 -18.15 11.73
N GLY A 87 -1.68 -18.05 12.53
CA GLY A 87 -1.40 -19.08 13.49
C GLY A 87 -2.55 -19.32 14.43
N ALA A 88 -3.10 -18.28 14.93
CA ALA A 88 -4.20 -18.40 15.84
C ALA A 88 -5.44 -18.90 15.14
N ALA A 89 -5.63 -18.42 13.94
CA ALA A 89 -6.82 -18.79 13.24
C ALA A 89 -6.80 -20.23 12.78
N CYS A 90 -5.64 -20.70 12.57
CA CYS A 90 -5.52 -22.01 12.03
C CYS A 90 -5.83 -23.04 12.95
N GLU A 91 -5.96 -22.67 14.05
CA GLU A 91 -6.12 -23.55 14.83
C GLU A 91 -7.14 -24.20 14.59
N PRO A 92 -7.54 -24.30 14.38
CA PRO A 92 -8.30 -25.16 14.29
C PRO A 92 -8.36 -25.83 13.38
N ARG A 93 -8.21 -26.15 13.21
CA ARG A 93 -8.40 -26.76 12.45
C ARG A 93 -8.35 -27.56 12.54
#